data_a4e919ff6b4413e814a95d403d2c1282
#
_entry.id   a4e919ff6b4413e814a95d403d2c1282
#
_cell.length_a   1.000
_cell.length_b   1.000
_cell.length_c   1.000
_cell.angle_alpha   90.00
_cell.angle_beta   90.00
_cell.angle_gamma   90.00
#
_symmetry.space_group_name_H-M   'P 1'
#
loop_
_entity.id
_entity.type
_entity.pdbx_description
1 polymer ?
#
loop_
_entity_poly.entity_id
_entity_poly.type
_entity_poly.pdbx_seq_one_letter_code
_entity_poly.pdbx_strand_id
1 'polypeptide(L)'
;DISTPDFETRIAIIRRKAELLDLYIPDDVAEFIANRLKTNIRQLEGAVKKLKALKHLAGSPPSISMAQSVIKDILSDDQPAPITVEKIIVEVADVYGVSPEDIRSSKRSSQISTARKVAIYVVREITQMPLQAIGTEFGGRDHSTIVYSISNIETAMKHDDHLKQLVEDIIKNIRS
;
A
#
# COMPACT_ATOMS: atom_id res chain seq x y z
N ASP A 1 -16.50 8.73 -20.93
CA ASP A 1 -16.73 9.30 -19.58
C ASP A 1 -17.19 8.21 -18.64
N ILE A 2 -16.29 7.80 -17.74
CA ILE A 2 -16.62 6.79 -16.75
C ILE A 2 -17.21 7.52 -15.54
N SER A 3 -18.51 7.70 -15.53
CA SER A 3 -19.20 8.26 -14.36
C SER A 3 -19.38 7.18 -13.30
N THR A 4 -19.30 7.58 -12.03
CA THR A 4 -19.64 6.69 -10.93
C THR A 4 -21.12 6.36 -10.97
N PRO A 5 -21.55 5.12 -10.66
CA PRO A 5 -22.96 4.76 -10.67
C PRO A 5 -23.73 5.54 -9.59
N ASP A 6 -24.97 5.93 -9.90
CA ASP A 6 -25.83 6.56 -8.91
C ASP A 6 -26.37 5.53 -7.90
N PHE A 7 -27.09 6.02 -6.89
CA PHE A 7 -27.61 5.16 -5.82
C PHE A 7 -28.52 4.05 -6.36
N GLU A 8 -29.44 4.38 -7.26
CA GLU A 8 -30.36 3.39 -7.82
C GLU A 8 -29.62 2.33 -8.63
N THR A 9 -28.62 2.74 -9.40
CA THR A 9 -27.77 1.82 -10.15
C THR A 9 -26.98 0.92 -9.20
N ARG A 10 -26.47 1.46 -8.11
CA ARG A 10 -25.74 0.66 -7.12
C ARG A 10 -26.65 -0.39 -6.46
N ILE A 11 -27.88 -0.01 -6.12
CA ILE A 11 -28.88 -0.94 -5.59
C ILE A 11 -29.16 -2.05 -6.60
N ALA A 12 -29.34 -1.69 -7.89
CA ALA A 12 -29.59 -2.67 -8.95
C ALA A 12 -28.42 -3.66 -9.08
N ILE A 13 -27.19 -3.18 -9.00
CA ILE A 13 -25.98 -4.02 -9.05
C ILE A 13 -25.96 -5.02 -7.89
N ILE A 14 -26.22 -4.53 -6.67
CA ILE A 14 -26.27 -5.37 -5.47
C ILE A 14 -27.36 -6.45 -5.62
N ARG A 15 -28.54 -6.07 -6.04
CA ARG A 15 -29.67 -6.99 -6.24
C ARG A 15 -29.38 -8.06 -7.28
N ARG A 16 -28.79 -7.65 -8.41
CA ARG A 16 -28.46 -8.58 -9.49
C ARG A 16 -27.40 -9.59 -9.04
N LYS A 17 -26.36 -9.12 -8.35
CA LYS A 17 -25.31 -10.02 -7.85
C LYS A 17 -25.86 -10.97 -6.80
N ALA A 18 -26.70 -10.48 -5.91
CA ALA A 18 -27.36 -11.31 -4.89
C ALA A 18 -28.21 -12.40 -5.54
N GLU A 19 -28.95 -12.05 -6.58
CA GLU A 19 -29.78 -12.99 -7.34
C GLU A 19 -28.92 -14.08 -7.98
N LEU A 20 -27.78 -13.69 -8.61
CA LEU A 20 -26.85 -14.63 -9.22
C LEU A 20 -26.24 -15.60 -8.21
N LEU A 21 -26.09 -15.17 -6.97
CA LEU A 21 -25.53 -15.99 -5.89
C LEU A 21 -26.62 -16.68 -5.05
N ASP A 22 -27.87 -16.55 -5.45
CA ASP A 22 -29.02 -17.10 -4.71
C ASP A 22 -29.03 -16.62 -3.26
N LEU A 23 -28.83 -15.34 -3.06
CA LEU A 23 -28.75 -14.70 -1.75
C LEU A 23 -29.87 -13.65 -1.62
N TYR A 24 -30.67 -13.76 -0.55
CA TYR A 24 -31.62 -12.72 -0.21
C TYR A 24 -30.94 -11.66 0.67
N ILE A 25 -30.99 -10.40 0.25
CA ILE A 25 -30.47 -9.27 1.02
C ILE A 25 -31.66 -8.36 1.39
N PRO A 26 -31.92 -8.11 2.67
CA PRO A 26 -32.95 -7.16 3.08
C PRO A 26 -32.70 -5.77 2.50
N ASP A 27 -33.76 -5.00 2.27
CA ASP A 27 -33.67 -3.68 1.66
C ASP A 27 -32.78 -2.72 2.45
N ASP A 28 -32.86 -2.72 3.76
CA ASP A 28 -32.04 -1.86 4.64
C ASP A 28 -30.55 -2.20 4.50
N VAL A 29 -30.21 -3.47 4.36
CA VAL A 29 -28.82 -3.91 4.18
C VAL A 29 -28.30 -3.48 2.80
N ALA A 30 -29.11 -3.67 1.75
CA ALA A 30 -28.72 -3.24 0.40
C ALA A 30 -28.50 -1.74 0.33
N GLU A 31 -29.40 -0.95 0.93
CA GLU A 31 -29.25 0.50 0.99
C GLU A 31 -28.02 0.94 1.77
N PHE A 32 -27.75 0.27 2.89
CA PHE A 32 -26.55 0.54 3.70
C PHE A 32 -25.27 0.36 2.88
N ILE A 33 -25.17 -0.75 2.15
CA ILE A 33 -24.00 -1.03 1.30
C ILE A 33 -23.89 0.00 0.17
N ALA A 34 -25.00 0.31 -0.49
CA ALA A 34 -25.03 1.26 -1.61
C ALA A 34 -24.60 2.67 -1.16
N ASN A 35 -24.93 3.06 0.08
CA ASN A 35 -24.56 4.37 0.62
C ASN A 35 -23.08 4.46 1.03
N ARG A 36 -22.46 3.33 1.34
CA ARG A 36 -21.08 3.31 1.82
C ARG A 36 -20.05 3.03 0.72
N LEU A 37 -20.41 2.24 -0.30
CA LEU A 37 -19.53 1.88 -1.40
C LEU A 37 -20.01 2.59 -2.68
N LYS A 38 -19.52 3.80 -2.92
CA LYS A 38 -20.08 4.70 -3.95
C LYS A 38 -19.33 4.70 -5.28
N THR A 39 -18.09 4.26 -5.32
CA THR A 39 -17.21 4.56 -6.45
C THR A 39 -16.79 3.37 -7.30
N ASN A 40 -16.98 2.15 -6.84
CA ASN A 40 -16.41 0.98 -7.49
C ASN A 40 -17.42 -0.18 -7.53
N ILE A 41 -17.80 -0.58 -8.75
CA ILE A 41 -18.72 -1.69 -8.97
C ILE A 41 -18.16 -2.99 -8.39
N ARG A 42 -16.86 -3.22 -8.51
CA ARG A 42 -16.22 -4.43 -7.97
C ARG A 42 -16.34 -4.53 -6.45
N GLN A 43 -16.33 -3.39 -5.77
CA GLN A 43 -16.55 -3.36 -4.33
C GLN A 43 -17.97 -3.78 -3.97
N LEU A 44 -18.97 -3.34 -4.73
CA LEU A 44 -20.36 -3.73 -4.54
C LEU A 44 -20.54 -5.24 -4.71
N GLU A 45 -20.00 -5.79 -5.78
CA GLU A 45 -20.06 -7.22 -6.05
C GLU A 45 -19.28 -8.02 -4.98
N GLY A 46 -18.13 -7.53 -4.57
CA GLY A 46 -17.34 -8.15 -3.51
C GLY A 46 -18.06 -8.17 -2.17
N ALA A 47 -18.80 -7.09 -1.85
CA ALA A 47 -19.60 -7.01 -0.63
C ALA A 47 -20.68 -8.10 -0.60
N VAL A 48 -21.37 -8.30 -1.71
CA VAL A 48 -22.41 -9.34 -1.82
C VAL A 48 -21.79 -10.74 -1.64
N LYS A 49 -20.64 -10.99 -2.25
CA LYS A 49 -19.90 -12.27 -2.10
C LYS A 49 -19.52 -12.52 -0.65
N LYS A 50 -19.00 -11.52 0.04
CA LYS A 50 -18.60 -11.65 1.45
C LYS A 50 -19.80 -11.84 2.37
N LEU A 51 -20.92 -11.18 2.07
CA LEU A 51 -22.17 -11.38 2.80
C LEU A 51 -22.65 -12.83 2.68
N LYS A 52 -22.59 -13.40 1.48
CA LYS A 52 -22.97 -14.80 1.27
C LYS A 52 -22.11 -15.74 2.12
N ALA A 53 -20.80 -15.50 2.14
CA ALA A 53 -19.88 -16.30 2.94
C ALA A 53 -20.20 -16.20 4.44
N LEU A 54 -20.47 -14.99 4.95
CA LEU A 54 -20.82 -14.76 6.34
C LEU A 54 -22.15 -15.40 6.70
N LYS A 55 -23.14 -15.29 5.81
CA LYS A 55 -24.45 -15.96 6.00
C LYS A 55 -24.26 -17.46 6.15
N HIS A 56 -23.45 -18.05 5.31
CA HIS A 56 -23.18 -19.48 5.33
C HIS A 56 -22.54 -19.90 6.66
N LEU A 57 -21.57 -19.11 7.16
CA LEU A 57 -20.87 -19.39 8.40
C LEU A 57 -21.75 -19.15 9.63
N ALA A 58 -22.52 -18.06 9.64
CA ALA A 58 -23.34 -17.68 10.79
C ALA A 58 -24.69 -18.38 10.84
N GLY A 59 -25.16 -18.90 9.72
CA GLY A 59 -26.49 -19.53 9.63
C GLY A 59 -27.65 -18.59 9.79
N SER A 60 -27.43 -17.28 9.72
CA SER A 60 -28.46 -16.24 9.85
C SER A 60 -28.51 -15.34 8.63
N PRO A 61 -29.67 -14.68 8.35
CA PRO A 61 -29.78 -13.78 7.19
C PRO A 61 -28.82 -12.60 7.28
N PRO A 62 -28.46 -11.99 6.14
CA PRO A 62 -27.62 -10.79 6.15
C PRO A 62 -28.22 -9.68 7.03
N SER A 63 -27.37 -9.01 7.79
CA SER A 63 -27.77 -7.95 8.72
C SER A 63 -26.90 -6.71 8.52
N ILE A 64 -27.31 -5.59 9.09
CA ILE A 64 -26.52 -4.35 9.07
C ILE A 64 -25.16 -4.58 9.74
N SER A 65 -25.09 -5.35 10.81
CA SER A 65 -23.84 -5.68 11.50
C SER A 65 -22.88 -6.43 10.58
N MET A 66 -23.38 -7.41 9.83
CA MET A 66 -22.57 -8.13 8.83
C MET A 66 -22.10 -7.18 7.71
N ALA A 67 -22.99 -6.30 7.25
CA ALA A 67 -22.64 -5.32 6.22
C ALA A 67 -21.56 -4.36 6.68
N GLN A 68 -21.60 -3.91 7.92
CA GLN A 68 -20.56 -3.06 8.50
C GLN A 68 -19.20 -3.76 8.49
N SER A 69 -19.17 -5.01 8.90
CA SER A 69 -17.94 -5.81 8.93
C SER A 69 -17.37 -6.00 7.51
N VAL A 70 -18.24 -6.34 6.55
CA VAL A 70 -17.86 -6.53 5.15
C VAL A 70 -17.30 -5.25 4.54
N ILE A 71 -17.96 -4.12 4.77
CA ILE A 71 -17.51 -2.82 4.24
C ILE A 71 -16.16 -2.42 4.82
N LYS A 72 -15.97 -2.64 6.12
CA LYS A 72 -14.69 -2.37 6.77
C LYS A 72 -13.55 -3.16 6.12
N ASP A 73 -13.77 -4.44 5.87
CA ASP A 73 -12.79 -5.30 5.22
C ASP A 73 -12.48 -4.85 3.80
N ILE A 74 -13.49 -4.51 3.02
CA ILE A 74 -13.33 -4.06 1.63
C ILE A 74 -12.54 -2.75 1.56
N LEU A 75 -12.88 -1.79 2.39
CA LEU A 75 -12.19 -0.50 2.41
C LEU A 75 -10.75 -0.63 2.89
N SER A 76 -10.47 -1.59 3.77
CA SER A 76 -9.11 -1.88 4.22
C SER A 76 -8.28 -2.54 3.12
N ASP A 77 -8.87 -3.46 2.36
CA ASP A 77 -8.21 -4.18 1.27
C ASP A 77 -7.86 -3.27 0.10
N ASP A 78 -8.68 -2.23 -0.14
CA ASP A 78 -8.47 -1.30 -1.25
C ASP A 78 -7.38 -0.27 -0.96
N GLN A 79 -6.94 -0.14 0.29
CA GLN A 79 -5.84 0.75 0.59
C GLN A 79 -4.53 0.04 0.27
N PRO A 80 -3.64 0.67 -0.53
CA PRO A 80 -2.34 0.08 -0.76
C PRO A 80 -1.63 -0.13 0.57
N ALA A 81 -0.96 -1.27 0.71
CA ALA A 81 -0.19 -1.54 1.90
C ALA A 81 0.79 -0.38 2.13
N PRO A 82 0.93 0.11 3.38
CA PRO A 82 1.88 1.20 3.63
C PRO A 82 3.29 0.77 3.25
N ILE A 83 4.00 1.66 2.56
CA ILE A 83 5.39 1.41 2.19
C ILE A 83 6.24 1.55 3.45
N THR A 84 6.87 0.47 3.87
CA THR A 84 7.69 0.43 5.08
C THR A 84 9.16 0.64 4.76
N VAL A 85 9.93 1.06 5.75
CA VAL A 85 11.38 1.15 5.64
C VAL A 85 11.98 -0.21 5.26
N GLU A 86 11.45 -1.29 5.83
CA GLU A 86 11.90 -2.66 5.52
C GLU A 86 11.73 -2.99 4.05
N LYS A 87 10.59 -2.68 3.47
CA LYS A 87 10.34 -2.92 2.05
C LYS A 87 11.34 -2.16 1.16
N ILE A 88 11.64 -0.92 1.52
CA ILE A 88 12.61 -0.09 0.79
C ILE A 88 14.00 -0.69 0.87
N ILE A 89 14.43 -1.07 2.06
CA ILE A 89 15.76 -1.66 2.27
C ILE A 89 15.91 -2.97 1.49
N VAL A 90 14.89 -3.82 1.51
CA VAL A 90 14.90 -5.09 0.78
C VAL A 90 15.05 -4.84 -0.73
N GLU A 91 14.29 -3.90 -1.28
CA GLU A 91 14.36 -3.57 -2.71
C GLU A 91 15.74 -3.04 -3.11
N VAL A 92 16.30 -2.12 -2.33
CA VAL A 92 17.63 -1.56 -2.61
C VAL A 92 18.71 -2.64 -2.46
N ALA A 93 18.61 -3.49 -1.45
CA ALA A 93 19.53 -4.60 -1.22
C ALA A 93 19.54 -5.54 -2.43
N ASP A 94 18.37 -5.86 -2.95
CA ASP A 94 18.23 -6.74 -4.11
C ASP A 94 18.90 -6.14 -5.35
N VAL A 95 18.66 -4.86 -5.61
CA VAL A 95 19.26 -4.15 -6.77
C VAL A 95 20.79 -4.12 -6.69
N TYR A 96 21.34 -3.91 -5.50
CA TYR A 96 22.80 -3.79 -5.31
C TYR A 96 23.49 -5.13 -5.01
N GLY A 97 22.73 -6.21 -4.87
CA GLY A 97 23.31 -7.53 -4.59
C GLY A 97 23.93 -7.65 -3.20
N VAL A 98 23.38 -6.93 -2.23
CA VAL A 98 23.83 -6.96 -0.82
C VAL A 98 22.65 -7.42 0.06
N SER A 99 22.95 -7.75 1.32
CA SER A 99 21.86 -8.13 2.24
C SER A 99 21.25 -6.91 2.92
N PRO A 100 19.97 -6.98 3.34
CA PRO A 100 19.36 -5.92 4.15
C PRO A 100 20.15 -5.64 5.44
N GLU A 101 20.70 -6.67 6.07
CA GLU A 101 21.51 -6.54 7.28
C GLU A 101 22.79 -5.72 6.99
N ASP A 102 23.42 -5.95 5.84
CA ASP A 102 24.61 -5.18 5.42
C ASP A 102 24.28 -3.69 5.29
N ILE A 103 23.13 -3.35 4.73
CA ILE A 103 22.71 -1.96 4.58
C ILE A 103 22.57 -1.29 5.95
N ARG A 104 22.05 -1.99 6.94
CA ARG A 104 21.90 -1.46 8.31
C ARG A 104 23.19 -1.52 9.13
N SER A 105 24.18 -2.23 8.65
CA SER A 105 25.44 -2.46 9.38
C SER A 105 26.40 -1.27 9.27
N SER A 106 27.52 -1.38 9.97
CA SER A 106 28.60 -0.40 9.89
C SER A 106 29.65 -0.74 8.82
N LYS A 107 29.40 -1.77 8.00
CA LYS A 107 30.32 -2.17 6.94
C LYS A 107 30.55 -1.04 5.94
N ARG A 108 31.78 -0.91 5.46
CA ARG A 108 32.22 0.22 4.63
C ARG A 108 32.68 -0.16 3.22
N SER A 109 32.37 -1.37 2.74
CA SER A 109 32.69 -1.68 1.35
C SER A 109 31.96 -0.69 0.43
N SER A 110 32.54 -0.38 -0.71
CA SER A 110 31.99 0.59 -1.65
C SER A 110 30.55 0.25 -2.04
N GLN A 111 30.30 -1.03 -2.33
CA GLN A 111 28.98 -1.52 -2.72
C GLN A 111 27.94 -1.33 -1.63
N ILE A 112 28.27 -1.73 -0.40
CA ILE A 112 27.36 -1.61 0.75
C ILE A 112 27.14 -0.14 1.11
N SER A 113 28.19 0.66 1.09
CA SER A 113 28.10 2.09 1.39
C SER A 113 27.20 2.82 0.40
N THR A 114 27.33 2.54 -0.89
CA THR A 114 26.48 3.12 -1.93
C THR A 114 25.03 2.67 -1.77
N ALA A 115 24.81 1.38 -1.56
CA ALA A 115 23.46 0.83 -1.33
C ALA A 115 22.79 1.50 -0.13
N ARG A 116 23.53 1.69 0.95
CA ARG A 116 23.02 2.35 2.17
C ARG A 116 22.61 3.78 1.91
N LYS A 117 23.45 4.56 1.21
CA LYS A 117 23.12 5.95 0.87
C LYS A 117 21.89 6.04 -0.01
N VAL A 118 21.77 5.17 -0.99
CA VAL A 118 20.58 5.12 -1.86
C VAL A 118 19.35 4.75 -1.04
N ALA A 119 19.45 3.77 -0.16
CA ALA A 119 18.34 3.37 0.70
C ALA A 119 17.88 4.53 1.59
N ILE A 120 18.80 5.25 2.20
CA ILE A 120 18.49 6.43 3.03
C ILE A 120 17.77 7.49 2.21
N TYR A 121 18.27 7.79 1.02
CA TYR A 121 17.67 8.76 0.11
C TYR A 121 16.23 8.34 -0.26
N VAL A 122 16.04 7.09 -0.65
CA VAL A 122 14.71 6.59 -1.06
C VAL A 122 13.74 6.59 0.12
N VAL A 123 14.19 6.20 1.32
CA VAL A 123 13.36 6.26 2.52
C VAL A 123 12.85 7.69 2.76
N ARG A 124 13.75 8.67 2.67
CA ARG A 124 13.36 10.08 2.87
C ARG A 124 12.37 10.56 1.81
N GLU A 125 12.61 10.21 0.55
CA GLU A 125 11.75 10.63 -0.56
C GLU A 125 10.33 10.04 -0.47
N ILE A 126 10.23 8.77 -0.10
CA ILE A 126 8.94 8.06 -0.09
C ILE A 126 8.18 8.31 1.21
N THR A 127 8.84 8.21 2.36
CA THR A 127 8.16 8.24 3.66
C THR A 127 8.10 9.62 4.30
N GLN A 128 8.98 10.53 3.92
CA GLN A 128 9.14 11.85 4.54
C GLN A 128 9.39 11.78 6.06
N MET A 129 9.96 10.66 6.52
CA MET A 129 10.28 10.48 7.94
C MET A 129 11.28 11.54 8.42
N PRO A 130 11.21 11.96 9.70
CA PRO A 130 12.22 12.82 10.28
C PRO A 130 13.62 12.18 10.18
N LEU A 131 14.63 13.02 9.98
CA LEU A 131 16.01 12.53 9.78
C LEU A 131 16.51 11.69 10.95
N GLN A 132 16.13 12.05 12.16
CA GLN A 132 16.49 11.29 13.37
C GLN A 132 15.90 9.88 13.34
N ALA A 133 14.63 9.76 12.93
CA ALA A 133 13.96 8.46 12.81
C ALA A 133 14.64 7.59 11.75
N ILE A 134 15.02 8.18 10.63
CA ILE A 134 15.77 7.48 9.59
C ILE A 134 17.10 6.96 10.16
N GLY A 135 17.82 7.80 10.91
CA GLY A 135 19.07 7.39 11.55
C GLY A 135 18.91 6.16 12.43
N THR A 136 17.84 6.11 13.20
CA THR A 136 17.51 4.95 14.04
C THR A 136 17.32 3.68 13.20
N GLU A 137 16.63 3.80 12.07
CA GLU A 137 16.38 2.66 11.18
C GLU A 137 17.65 2.13 10.50
N PHE A 138 18.68 2.96 10.39
CA PHE A 138 19.93 2.60 9.74
C PHE A 138 21.09 2.44 10.74
N GLY A 139 20.83 1.73 11.84
CA GLY A 139 21.87 1.35 12.80
C GLY A 139 22.23 2.42 13.82
N GLY A 140 21.34 3.37 14.06
CA GLY A 140 21.58 4.42 15.06
C GLY A 140 22.52 5.52 14.58
N ARG A 141 22.48 5.85 13.29
CA ARG A 141 23.29 6.93 12.73
C ARG A 141 22.74 8.29 13.13
N ASP A 142 23.65 9.25 13.30
CA ASP A 142 23.26 10.59 13.71
C ASP A 142 22.68 11.40 12.56
N HIS A 143 22.06 12.53 12.91
CA HIS A 143 21.41 13.46 11.97
C HIS A 143 22.37 13.91 10.86
N SER A 144 23.60 14.26 11.19
CA SER A 144 24.61 14.75 10.24
C SER A 144 24.94 13.71 9.18
N THR A 145 25.06 12.45 9.59
CA THR A 145 25.36 11.34 8.68
C THR A 145 24.22 11.14 7.70
N ILE A 146 22.98 11.23 8.16
CA ILE A 146 21.79 11.08 7.29
C ILE A 146 21.73 12.24 6.29
N VAL A 147 21.90 13.49 6.73
CA VAL A 147 21.92 14.66 5.84
C VAL A 147 23.02 14.51 4.79
N TYR A 148 24.22 14.10 5.20
CA TYR A 148 25.33 13.89 4.28
C TYR A 148 24.98 12.84 3.21
N SER A 149 24.40 11.71 3.62
CA SER A 149 24.03 10.63 2.69
C SER A 149 23.02 11.11 1.67
N ILE A 150 22.00 11.85 2.08
CA ILE A 150 20.97 12.38 1.19
C ILE A 150 21.59 13.37 0.19
N SER A 151 22.38 14.34 0.67
CA SER A 151 23.05 15.33 -0.17
C SER A 151 24.02 14.69 -1.15
N ASN A 152 24.74 13.65 -0.72
CA ASN A 152 25.67 12.91 -1.57
C ASN A 152 24.96 12.28 -2.75
N ILE A 153 23.82 11.62 -2.51
CA ILE A 153 23.03 11.00 -3.60
C ILE A 153 22.40 12.06 -4.50
N GLU A 154 21.85 13.14 -3.94
CA GLU A 154 21.29 14.24 -4.75
C GLU A 154 22.34 14.81 -5.71
N THR A 155 23.54 15.08 -5.20
CA THR A 155 24.64 15.61 -5.99
C THR A 155 25.10 14.61 -7.06
N ALA A 156 25.25 13.34 -6.66
CA ALA A 156 25.69 12.29 -7.57
C ALA A 156 24.70 12.10 -8.73
N MET A 157 23.39 12.18 -8.48
CA MET A 157 22.37 12.04 -9.52
C MET A 157 22.40 13.19 -10.54
N LYS A 158 22.87 14.37 -10.14
CA LYS A 158 23.02 15.51 -11.06
C LYS A 158 24.11 15.28 -12.10
N HIS A 159 25.10 14.46 -11.78
CA HIS A 159 26.28 14.21 -12.61
C HIS A 159 26.34 12.80 -13.19
N ASP A 160 25.41 11.93 -12.82
CA ASP A 160 25.37 10.54 -13.26
C ASP A 160 23.94 10.16 -13.61
N ASP A 161 23.63 10.19 -14.90
CA ASP A 161 22.29 9.86 -15.42
C ASP A 161 21.94 8.41 -15.17
N HIS A 162 22.92 7.52 -15.16
CA HIS A 162 22.69 6.10 -14.87
C HIS A 162 22.22 5.90 -13.44
N LEU A 163 22.86 6.56 -12.48
CA LEU A 163 22.45 6.52 -11.07
C LEU A 163 21.05 7.11 -10.90
N LYS A 164 20.79 8.25 -11.55
CA LYS A 164 19.48 8.90 -11.49
C LYS A 164 18.38 7.96 -11.98
N GLN A 165 18.60 7.30 -13.13
CA GLN A 165 17.63 6.36 -13.69
C GLN A 165 17.43 5.17 -12.76
N LEU A 166 18.50 4.63 -12.17
CA LEU A 166 18.44 3.51 -11.26
C LEU A 166 17.59 3.84 -10.02
N VAL A 167 17.81 5.01 -9.43
CA VAL A 167 17.05 5.46 -8.26
C VAL A 167 15.58 5.67 -8.60
N GLU A 168 15.30 6.28 -9.75
CA GLU A 168 13.92 6.49 -10.22
C GLU A 168 13.20 5.15 -10.44
N ASP A 169 13.88 4.17 -11.00
CA ASP A 169 13.33 2.83 -11.22
C ASP A 169 13.04 2.12 -9.89
N ILE A 170 13.95 2.25 -8.92
CA ILE A 170 13.74 1.68 -7.58
C ILE A 170 12.48 2.27 -6.94
N ILE A 171 12.33 3.60 -6.98
CA ILE A 171 11.17 4.29 -6.42
C ILE A 171 9.88 3.83 -7.12
N LYS A 172 9.91 3.75 -8.45
CA LYS A 172 8.77 3.30 -9.24
C LYS A 172 8.35 1.88 -8.87
N ASN A 173 9.32 0.96 -8.74
CA ASN A 173 9.04 -0.43 -8.38
C ASN A 173 8.45 -0.56 -6.98
N ILE A 174 8.93 0.26 -6.03
CA ILE A 174 8.41 0.25 -4.66
C ILE A 174 6.97 0.76 -4.61
N ARG A 175 6.64 1.75 -5.42
CA ARG A 175 5.31 2.38 -5.45
C ARG A 175 4.28 1.62 -6.29
N SER A 176 4.70 0.67 -7.10
CA SER A 176 3.78 -0.11 -7.94
C SER A 176 3.11 -1.27 -7.20
#